data_b125cc888c7c45e2d184bdb6b660759b
#
_entry.id   b125cc888c7c45e2d184bdb6b660759b
#
_cell.length_a   1.000
_cell.length_b   1.000
_cell.length_c   1.000
_cell.angle_alpha   90.00
_cell.angle_beta   90.00
_cell.angle_gamma   90.00
#
_symmetry.space_group_name_H-M   'P 1'
#
loop_
_entity.id
_entity.type
_entity.pdbx_description
1 polymer ?
#
loop_
_entity_poly.entity_id
_entity_poly.type
_entity_poly.pdbx_seq_one_letter_code
_entity_poly.pdbx_strand_id
1 'polypeptide(L)'
;MLPYIDDFSRILKIERNYSNNTINSYLSDLKSFNNFLEDNKISFKRLSNKHTKLFFRSLSDKKFSPRTIKRKLASLSSYFSFLLDREVIKDNPLNGIFIPKIPKRLPEILTFNEINNVFSVSENGKNEILSIRDRCILEMLYSSGLRVTEVCDLKLNNIQFDLDLIRFFGKGDKERIIPLTYYARKWLDNYIKNSRIILSSKFNKTTNHVFLSNNGLPLTRMSVWRQVKKYIDLAGVTKKISPHSFRHSFATHLIDGGANLIEVQALLGHADISTTEIYTHLSREFVETEYMKAFEKDRN
;
A
#
# COMPACT_ATOMS: atom_id res chain seq x y z
N MET A 1 -18.07 19.72 20.91
CA MET A 1 -16.82 19.61 20.11
C MET A 1 -15.73 18.99 20.97
N LEU A 2 -14.93 18.09 20.40
CA LEU A 2 -13.78 17.47 21.08
C LEU A 2 -12.68 18.53 21.32
N PRO A 3 -12.09 18.63 22.52
CA PRO A 3 -11.06 19.63 22.84
C PRO A 3 -9.67 19.23 22.31
N TYR A 4 -8.79 20.19 22.10
CA TYR A 4 -7.36 20.01 21.82
C TYR A 4 -7.02 19.09 20.61
N ILE A 5 -7.87 19.04 19.56
CA ILE A 5 -7.63 18.20 18.37
C ILE A 5 -6.37 18.63 17.62
N ASP A 6 -6.13 19.94 17.50
CA ASP A 6 -4.96 20.49 16.81
C ASP A 6 -3.67 20.18 17.56
N ASP A 7 -3.68 20.27 18.89
CA ASP A 7 -2.53 19.90 19.72
C ASP A 7 -2.25 18.41 19.63
N PHE A 8 -3.30 17.57 19.68
CA PHE A 8 -3.17 16.15 19.47
C PHE A 8 -2.54 15.83 18.11
N SER A 9 -2.99 16.52 17.05
CA SER A 9 -2.41 16.37 15.71
C SER A 9 -0.93 16.70 15.67
N ARG A 10 -0.51 17.79 16.37
CA ARG A 10 0.90 18.18 16.47
C ARG A 10 1.74 17.13 17.20
N ILE A 11 1.25 16.59 18.32
CA ILE A 11 1.94 15.51 19.07
C ILE A 11 2.10 14.25 18.21
N LEU A 12 1.05 13.83 17.51
CA LEU A 12 1.14 12.70 16.59
C LEU A 12 2.24 12.90 15.53
N LYS A 13 2.41 14.14 15.05
CA LYS A 13 3.38 14.47 14.03
C LYS A 13 4.79 14.60 14.58
N ILE A 14 4.97 15.35 15.65
CA ILE A 14 6.28 15.77 16.18
C ILE A 14 6.87 14.71 17.11
N GLU A 15 6.11 14.27 18.11
CA GLU A 15 6.62 13.37 19.15
C GLU A 15 6.52 11.91 18.72
N ARG A 16 5.36 11.50 18.15
CA ARG A 16 5.14 10.11 17.74
C ARG A 16 5.56 9.81 16.32
N ASN A 17 6.02 10.84 15.58
CA ASN A 17 6.56 10.72 14.23
C ASN A 17 5.63 9.96 13.24
N TYR A 18 4.31 10.06 13.42
CA TYR A 18 3.33 9.38 12.58
C TYR A 18 3.30 9.96 11.16
N SER A 19 2.98 9.11 10.18
CA SER A 19 2.80 9.56 8.80
C SER A 19 1.55 10.44 8.67
N ASN A 20 1.54 11.37 7.71
CA ASN A 20 0.36 12.21 7.43
C ASN A 20 -0.90 11.36 7.15
N ASN A 21 -0.77 10.20 6.50
CA ASN A 21 -1.89 9.28 6.27
C ASN A 21 -2.46 8.72 7.57
N THR A 22 -1.59 8.37 8.53
CA THR A 22 -2.02 7.90 9.86
C THR A 22 -2.71 9.00 10.62
N ILE A 23 -2.14 10.22 10.64
CA ILE A 23 -2.70 11.39 11.30
C ILE A 23 -4.08 11.71 10.72
N ASN A 24 -4.21 11.80 9.38
CA ASN A 24 -5.48 12.05 8.71
C ASN A 24 -6.53 10.98 9.02
N SER A 25 -6.12 9.71 9.12
CA SER A 25 -7.00 8.62 9.49
C SER A 25 -7.50 8.77 10.94
N TYR A 26 -6.62 9.15 11.87
CA TYR A 26 -6.98 9.40 13.27
C TYR A 26 -7.92 10.59 13.40
N LEU A 27 -7.61 11.70 12.74
CA LEU A 27 -8.48 12.89 12.74
C LEU A 27 -9.86 12.59 12.13
N SER A 28 -9.92 11.81 11.06
CA SER A 28 -11.19 11.36 10.49
C SER A 28 -12.00 10.50 11.45
N ASP A 29 -11.34 9.66 12.25
CA ASP A 29 -12.01 8.84 13.26
C ASP A 29 -12.52 9.68 14.42
N LEU A 30 -11.74 10.66 14.88
CA LEU A 30 -12.17 11.63 15.89
C LEU A 30 -13.34 12.48 15.41
N LYS A 31 -13.31 12.92 14.16
CA LYS A 31 -14.45 13.64 13.54
C LYS A 31 -15.71 12.77 13.53
N SER A 32 -15.57 11.49 13.18
CA SER A 32 -16.71 10.54 13.23
C SER A 32 -17.29 10.40 14.64
N PHE A 33 -16.44 10.38 15.66
CA PHE A 33 -16.89 10.33 17.05
C PHE A 33 -17.51 11.65 17.50
N ASN A 34 -16.94 12.80 17.14
CA ASN A 34 -17.48 14.12 17.45
C ASN A 34 -18.90 14.28 16.84
N ASN A 35 -19.09 13.90 15.58
CA ASN A 35 -20.40 13.94 14.94
C ASN A 35 -21.41 13.06 15.69
N PHE A 36 -21.01 11.86 16.14
CA PHE A 36 -21.88 11.01 16.97
C PHE A 36 -22.28 11.70 18.28
N LEU A 37 -21.37 12.41 18.95
CA LEU A 37 -21.68 13.16 20.17
C LEU A 37 -22.67 14.29 19.90
N GLU A 38 -22.49 15.03 18.81
CA GLU A 38 -23.37 16.12 18.38
C GLU A 38 -24.77 15.61 18.02
N ASP A 39 -24.88 14.57 17.21
CA ASP A 39 -26.12 13.94 16.81
C ASP A 39 -26.97 13.45 18.01
N ASN A 40 -26.29 12.99 19.07
CA ASN A 40 -26.93 12.52 20.30
C ASN A 40 -27.00 13.58 21.40
N LYS A 41 -26.64 14.84 21.11
CA LYS A 41 -26.63 15.96 22.07
C LYS A 41 -25.81 15.68 23.34
N ILE A 42 -24.70 14.95 23.20
CA ILE A 42 -23.82 14.57 24.31
C ILE A 42 -22.69 15.60 24.41
N SER A 43 -22.66 16.35 25.51
CA SER A 43 -21.54 17.25 25.80
C SER A 43 -20.30 16.45 26.20
N PHE A 44 -19.13 16.90 25.73
CA PHE A 44 -17.84 16.30 26.10
C PHE A 44 -17.64 16.26 27.63
N LYS A 45 -18.04 17.30 28.35
CA LYS A 45 -17.95 17.35 29.82
C LYS A 45 -18.73 16.25 30.54
N ARG A 46 -19.77 15.68 29.89
CA ARG A 46 -20.61 14.60 30.43
C ARG A 46 -20.28 13.26 29.78
N LEU A 47 -19.19 13.20 29.03
CA LEU A 47 -18.77 11.98 28.35
C LEU A 47 -18.46 10.88 29.40
N SER A 48 -18.99 9.69 29.16
CA SER A 48 -18.80 8.55 30.02
C SER A 48 -18.61 7.27 29.19
N ASN A 49 -18.19 6.19 29.83
CA ASN A 49 -18.06 4.87 29.21
C ASN A 49 -19.35 4.40 28.52
N LYS A 50 -20.53 4.73 29.07
CA LYS A 50 -21.84 4.41 28.44
C LYS A 50 -21.93 5.00 27.02
N HIS A 51 -21.50 6.24 26.81
CA HIS A 51 -21.59 6.92 25.53
C HIS A 51 -20.59 6.34 24.50
N THR A 52 -19.39 6.00 24.93
CA THR A 52 -18.40 5.34 24.05
C THR A 52 -18.87 3.92 23.66
N LYS A 53 -19.47 3.15 24.56
CA LYS A 53 -20.11 1.88 24.23
C LYS A 53 -21.23 2.03 23.20
N LEU A 54 -22.09 3.06 23.34
CA LEU A 54 -23.14 3.35 22.35
C LEU A 54 -22.55 3.71 20.99
N PHE A 55 -21.46 4.48 20.95
CA PHE A 55 -20.76 4.78 19.69
C PHE A 55 -20.28 3.50 19.00
N PHE A 56 -19.56 2.63 19.70
CA PHE A 56 -19.05 1.39 19.11
C PHE A 56 -20.17 0.43 18.69
N ARG A 57 -21.28 0.39 19.45
CA ARG A 57 -22.47 -0.35 19.03
C ARG A 57 -23.06 0.20 17.75
N SER A 58 -23.21 1.52 17.63
CA SER A 58 -23.72 2.17 16.41
C SER A 58 -22.85 1.89 15.18
N LEU A 59 -21.53 1.72 15.34
CA LEU A 59 -20.66 1.31 14.25
C LEU A 59 -20.93 -0.14 13.80
N SER A 60 -21.23 -1.03 14.74
CA SER A 60 -21.60 -2.43 14.44
C SER A 60 -22.96 -2.48 13.73
N ASP A 61 -23.94 -1.72 14.21
CA ASP A 61 -25.27 -1.62 13.62
C ASP A 61 -25.21 -1.08 12.17
N LYS A 62 -24.32 -0.12 11.91
CA LYS A 62 -24.00 0.41 10.58
C LYS A 62 -23.13 -0.52 9.74
N LYS A 63 -22.87 -1.74 10.19
CA LYS A 63 -22.09 -2.80 9.49
C LYS A 63 -20.66 -2.38 9.09
N PHE A 64 -20.01 -1.52 9.90
CA PHE A 64 -18.59 -1.26 9.70
C PHE A 64 -17.76 -2.52 9.90
N SER A 65 -16.71 -2.68 9.09
CA SER A 65 -15.84 -3.83 9.22
C SER A 65 -15.17 -3.87 10.61
N PRO A 66 -14.94 -5.06 11.19
CA PRO A 66 -14.23 -5.19 12.47
C PRO A 66 -12.86 -4.50 12.47
N ARG A 67 -12.17 -4.48 11.32
CA ARG A 67 -10.89 -3.78 11.15
C ARG A 67 -11.05 -2.26 11.28
N THR A 68 -12.12 -1.70 10.73
CA THR A 68 -12.44 -0.27 10.85
C THR A 68 -12.78 0.09 12.31
N ILE A 69 -13.57 -0.74 12.98
CA ILE A 69 -13.93 -0.54 14.39
C ILE A 69 -12.67 -0.59 15.27
N LYS A 70 -11.79 -1.56 15.06
CA LYS A 70 -10.50 -1.66 15.78
C LYS A 70 -9.61 -0.44 15.56
N ARG A 71 -9.53 0.09 14.32
CA ARG A 71 -8.77 1.30 14.04
C ARG A 71 -9.37 2.50 14.76
N LYS A 72 -10.70 2.67 14.74
CA LYS A 72 -11.38 3.74 15.47
C LYS A 72 -11.16 3.65 16.99
N LEU A 73 -11.14 2.45 17.55
CA LEU A 73 -10.79 2.26 18.96
C LEU A 73 -9.33 2.72 19.23
N ALA A 74 -8.40 2.33 18.39
CA ALA A 74 -6.99 2.72 18.54
C ALA A 74 -6.80 4.24 18.46
N SER A 75 -7.47 4.92 17.51
CA SER A 75 -7.40 6.40 17.40
C SER A 75 -8.00 7.09 18.60
N LEU A 76 -9.16 6.65 19.08
CA LEU A 76 -9.81 7.19 20.28
C LEU A 76 -8.99 6.90 21.55
N SER A 77 -8.41 5.70 21.66
CA SER A 77 -7.54 5.35 22.79
C SER A 77 -6.32 6.27 22.86
N SER A 78 -5.68 6.49 21.71
CA SER A 78 -4.54 7.42 21.62
C SER A 78 -4.92 8.85 22.02
N TYR A 79 -6.11 9.31 21.59
CA TYR A 79 -6.61 10.63 21.91
C TYR A 79 -6.99 10.78 23.40
N PHE A 80 -7.69 9.81 23.98
CA PHE A 80 -8.04 9.87 25.40
C PHE A 80 -6.84 9.71 26.33
N SER A 81 -5.82 8.92 25.95
CA SER A 81 -4.54 8.89 26.65
C SER A 81 -3.88 10.28 26.68
N PHE A 82 -3.84 10.96 25.52
CA PHE A 82 -3.33 12.31 25.42
C PHE A 82 -4.08 13.30 26.32
N LEU A 83 -5.40 13.18 26.45
CA LEU A 83 -6.19 14.04 27.34
C LEU A 83 -5.99 13.70 28.81
N LEU A 84 -5.75 12.43 29.17
CA LEU A 84 -5.37 12.01 30.51
C LEU A 84 -4.00 12.56 30.92
N ASP A 85 -3.00 12.45 30.04
CA ASP A 85 -1.64 12.94 30.27
C ASP A 85 -1.61 14.46 30.50
N ARG A 86 -2.62 15.18 29.98
CA ARG A 86 -2.82 16.62 30.18
C ARG A 86 -3.83 16.97 31.30
N GLU A 87 -4.26 16.00 32.05
CA GLU A 87 -5.24 16.17 33.15
C GLU A 87 -6.57 16.81 32.72
N VAL A 88 -6.90 16.79 31.42
CA VAL A 88 -8.16 17.33 30.88
C VAL A 88 -9.35 16.44 31.27
N ILE A 89 -9.12 15.15 31.43
CA ILE A 89 -10.07 14.17 31.93
C ILE A 89 -9.42 13.36 33.06
N LYS A 90 -10.26 12.89 34.02
CA LYS A 90 -9.78 12.09 35.16
C LYS A 90 -9.78 10.60 34.85
N ASP A 91 -10.72 10.14 34.03
CA ASP A 91 -10.92 8.73 33.70
C ASP A 91 -10.97 8.53 32.18
N ASN A 92 -10.51 7.37 31.74
CA ASN A 92 -10.58 7.02 30.33
C ASN A 92 -11.99 6.51 29.97
N PRO A 93 -12.74 7.21 29.11
CA PRO A 93 -14.10 6.78 28.73
C PRO A 93 -14.14 5.45 27.95
N LEU A 94 -12.98 4.93 27.53
CA LEU A 94 -12.88 3.64 26.80
C LEU A 94 -12.66 2.43 27.71
N ASN A 95 -12.54 2.63 29.03
CA ASN A 95 -12.29 1.53 29.94
C ASN A 95 -13.32 0.39 29.75
N GLY A 96 -12.84 -0.85 29.64
CA GLY A 96 -13.71 -2.03 29.47
C GLY A 96 -14.42 -2.15 28.11
N ILE A 97 -14.01 -1.37 27.09
CA ILE A 97 -14.44 -1.62 25.72
C ILE A 97 -13.62 -2.76 25.16
N PHE A 98 -14.28 -3.84 24.84
CA PHE A 98 -13.69 -5.01 24.21
C PHE A 98 -14.18 -5.14 22.77
N ILE A 99 -13.24 -5.22 21.83
CA ILE A 99 -13.53 -5.57 20.44
C ILE A 99 -13.06 -7.01 20.22
N PRO A 100 -13.94 -7.91 19.75
CA PRO A 100 -13.57 -9.30 19.47
C PRO A 100 -12.35 -9.41 18.58
N LYS A 101 -11.51 -10.41 18.81
CA LYS A 101 -10.38 -10.71 17.95
C LYS A 101 -10.89 -10.97 16.53
N ILE A 102 -10.33 -10.23 15.57
CA ILE A 102 -10.63 -10.47 14.16
C ILE A 102 -9.85 -11.72 13.75
N PRO A 103 -10.51 -12.76 13.23
CA PRO A 103 -9.79 -13.90 12.71
C PRO A 103 -8.85 -13.43 11.60
N LYS A 104 -7.57 -13.77 11.70
CA LYS A 104 -6.60 -13.51 10.64
C LYS A 104 -6.97 -14.38 9.44
N ARG A 105 -7.55 -13.79 8.42
CA ARG A 105 -7.64 -14.46 7.12
C ARG A 105 -6.23 -14.44 6.51
N LEU A 106 -5.76 -15.60 6.08
CA LEU A 106 -4.55 -15.68 5.27
C LEU A 106 -4.77 -14.83 4.01
N PRO A 107 -3.80 -14.02 3.62
CA PRO A 107 -3.92 -13.25 2.39
C PRO A 107 -3.97 -14.23 1.20
N GLU A 108 -4.83 -13.91 0.24
CA GLU A 108 -4.92 -14.68 -0.99
C GLU A 108 -3.71 -14.33 -1.87
N ILE A 109 -3.01 -15.37 -2.32
CA ILE A 109 -1.88 -15.29 -3.24
C ILE A 109 -2.29 -15.77 -4.63
N LEU A 110 -1.70 -15.18 -5.65
CA LEU A 110 -1.80 -15.66 -7.03
C LEU A 110 -0.82 -16.80 -7.23
N THR A 111 -1.25 -17.85 -7.92
CA THR A 111 -0.35 -18.87 -8.46
C THR A 111 0.41 -18.33 -9.68
N PHE A 112 1.47 -19.00 -10.11
CA PHE A 112 2.20 -18.63 -11.32
C PHE A 112 1.29 -18.62 -12.56
N ASN A 113 0.44 -19.62 -12.72
CA ASN A 113 -0.51 -19.71 -13.82
C ASN A 113 -1.49 -18.53 -13.83
N GLU A 114 -2.03 -18.17 -12.66
CA GLU A 114 -2.91 -17.00 -12.54
C GLU A 114 -2.18 -15.71 -12.91
N ILE A 115 -0.92 -15.55 -12.51
CA ILE A 115 -0.11 -14.37 -12.87
C ILE A 115 0.15 -14.33 -14.37
N ASN A 116 0.54 -15.46 -14.99
CA ASN A 116 0.75 -15.55 -16.42
C ASN A 116 -0.52 -15.22 -17.20
N ASN A 117 -1.68 -15.71 -16.76
CA ASN A 117 -2.97 -15.37 -17.36
C ASN A 117 -3.27 -13.87 -17.26
N VAL A 118 -3.05 -13.26 -16.08
CA VAL A 118 -3.24 -11.80 -15.89
C VAL A 118 -2.31 -11.01 -16.81
N PHE A 119 -1.08 -11.43 -16.95
CA PHE A 119 -0.11 -10.81 -17.86
C PHE A 119 -0.55 -10.91 -19.30
N SER A 120 -0.91 -12.11 -19.76
CA SER A 120 -1.36 -12.37 -21.13
C SER A 120 -2.59 -11.52 -21.50
N VAL A 121 -3.62 -11.49 -20.67
CA VAL A 121 -4.81 -10.67 -20.96
C VAL A 121 -4.51 -9.16 -20.93
N SER A 122 -3.49 -8.72 -20.20
CA SER A 122 -3.08 -7.31 -20.16
C SER A 122 -2.37 -6.86 -21.44
N GLU A 123 -1.66 -7.78 -22.10
CA GLU A 123 -0.97 -7.52 -23.37
C GLU A 123 -1.96 -7.42 -24.55
N ASN A 124 -3.07 -8.14 -24.50
CA ASN A 124 -4.06 -8.24 -25.57
C ASN A 124 -5.20 -7.19 -25.48
N GLY A 125 -4.95 -6.05 -24.88
CA GLY A 125 -5.95 -4.99 -24.76
C GLY A 125 -6.16 -4.23 -26.09
N LYS A 126 -7.38 -3.65 -26.26
CA LYS A 126 -7.75 -2.88 -27.47
C LYS A 126 -6.87 -1.67 -27.77
N ASN A 127 -6.22 -1.10 -26.78
CA ASN A 127 -5.35 0.06 -26.91
C ASN A 127 -3.93 -0.35 -26.52
N GLU A 128 -3.07 -0.52 -27.51
CA GLU A 128 -1.70 -0.99 -27.36
C GLU A 128 -0.90 -0.12 -26.37
N ILE A 129 -1.00 1.21 -26.47
CA ILE A 129 -0.30 2.16 -25.60
C ILE A 129 -0.66 1.93 -24.13
N LEU A 130 -1.96 1.76 -23.84
CA LEU A 130 -2.42 1.49 -22.48
C LEU A 130 -2.12 0.06 -22.04
N SER A 131 -2.12 -0.90 -22.95
CA SER A 131 -1.77 -2.30 -22.67
C SER A 131 -0.31 -2.43 -22.24
N ILE A 132 0.62 -1.82 -22.98
CA ILE A 132 2.05 -1.78 -22.62
C ILE A 132 2.24 -1.14 -21.24
N ARG A 133 1.57 -0.02 -20.96
CA ARG A 133 1.60 0.62 -19.64
C ARG A 133 1.10 -0.30 -18.53
N ASP A 134 -0.09 -0.87 -18.74
CA ASP A 134 -0.76 -1.66 -17.72
C ASP A 134 0.00 -2.97 -17.45
N ARG A 135 0.53 -3.61 -18.50
CA ARG A 135 1.41 -4.76 -18.38
C ARG A 135 2.69 -4.42 -17.59
N CYS A 136 3.31 -3.28 -17.89
CA CYS A 136 4.47 -2.80 -17.14
C CYS A 136 4.13 -2.57 -15.66
N ILE A 137 2.99 -1.96 -15.34
CA ILE A 137 2.54 -1.76 -13.96
C ILE A 137 2.38 -3.09 -13.23
N LEU A 138 1.72 -4.08 -13.85
CA LEU A 138 1.54 -5.41 -13.27
C LEU A 138 2.89 -6.10 -13.03
N GLU A 139 3.81 -5.97 -13.97
CA GLU A 139 5.17 -6.50 -13.83
C GLU A 139 5.90 -5.86 -12.66
N MET A 140 5.85 -4.54 -12.53
CA MET A 140 6.49 -3.82 -11.43
C MET A 140 5.90 -4.18 -10.06
N LEU A 141 4.60 -4.40 -9.98
CA LEU A 141 3.94 -4.84 -8.74
C LEU A 141 4.36 -6.25 -8.34
N TYR A 142 4.58 -7.15 -9.32
CA TYR A 142 4.95 -8.53 -9.07
C TYR A 142 6.47 -8.69 -8.96
N SER A 143 7.21 -8.53 -10.03
CA SER A 143 8.63 -8.90 -10.10
C SER A 143 9.58 -7.99 -9.30
N SER A 144 9.18 -6.76 -9.03
CA SER A 144 9.93 -5.82 -8.19
C SER A 144 9.28 -5.63 -6.81
N GLY A 145 8.13 -6.24 -6.57
CA GLY A 145 7.39 -6.14 -5.31
C GLY A 145 7.08 -4.71 -4.88
N LEU A 146 6.90 -3.77 -5.82
CA LEU A 146 6.61 -2.39 -5.51
C LEU A 146 5.26 -2.22 -4.80
N ARG A 147 5.19 -1.28 -3.85
CA ARG A 147 3.92 -0.83 -3.31
C ARG A 147 3.18 0.00 -4.36
N VAL A 148 1.85 -0.02 -4.34
CA VAL A 148 1.04 0.79 -5.27
C VAL A 148 1.38 2.29 -5.21
N THR A 149 1.73 2.81 -4.03
CA THR A 149 2.20 4.20 -3.87
C THR A 149 3.54 4.44 -4.56
N GLU A 150 4.46 3.49 -4.43
CA GLU A 150 5.77 3.54 -5.07
C GLU A 150 5.64 3.52 -6.60
N VAL A 151 4.72 2.70 -7.15
CA VAL A 151 4.41 2.72 -8.59
C VAL A 151 3.86 4.08 -9.02
N CYS A 152 2.94 4.68 -8.25
CA CYS A 152 2.36 5.97 -8.60
C CYS A 152 3.38 7.12 -8.50
N ASP A 153 4.27 7.06 -7.50
CA ASP A 153 5.23 8.12 -7.18
C ASP A 153 6.58 7.93 -7.89
N LEU A 154 6.76 6.83 -8.65
CA LEU A 154 7.99 6.53 -9.39
C LEU A 154 8.28 7.63 -10.40
N LYS A 155 9.49 8.19 -10.32
CA LYS A 155 9.99 9.21 -11.24
C LYS A 155 11.09 8.64 -12.13
N LEU A 156 11.29 9.24 -13.29
CA LEU A 156 12.37 8.84 -14.21
C LEU A 156 13.75 8.89 -13.55
N ASN A 157 14.00 9.89 -12.70
CA ASN A 157 15.28 10.03 -11.99
C ASN A 157 15.50 8.97 -10.91
N ASN A 158 14.49 8.20 -10.55
CA ASN A 158 14.64 7.08 -9.62
C ASN A 158 15.18 5.82 -10.30
N ILE A 159 15.18 5.75 -11.64
CA ILE A 159 15.58 4.57 -12.40
C ILE A 159 17.03 4.71 -12.82
N GLN A 160 17.85 3.73 -12.49
CA GLN A 160 19.23 3.59 -12.92
C GLN A 160 19.33 2.40 -13.86
N PHE A 161 19.15 2.64 -15.15
CA PHE A 161 19.14 1.59 -16.17
C PHE A 161 20.48 0.86 -16.30
N ASP A 162 21.60 1.56 -16.09
CA ASP A 162 22.94 0.97 -16.17
C ASP A 162 23.21 -0.05 -15.07
N LEU A 163 22.55 0.10 -13.93
CA LEU A 163 22.67 -0.76 -12.77
C LEU A 163 21.48 -1.70 -12.58
N ASP A 164 20.45 -1.60 -13.43
CA ASP A 164 19.18 -2.32 -13.33
C ASP A 164 18.54 -2.21 -11.95
N LEU A 165 18.42 -0.98 -11.46
CA LEU A 165 17.82 -0.74 -10.14
C LEU A 165 16.95 0.51 -10.10
N ILE A 166 16.07 0.55 -9.10
CA ILE A 166 15.27 1.71 -8.75
C ILE A 166 15.66 2.16 -7.35
N ARG A 167 15.84 3.46 -7.16
CA ARG A 167 16.11 4.08 -5.86
C ARG A 167 14.91 4.86 -5.38
N PHE A 168 14.45 4.57 -4.18
CA PHE A 168 13.46 5.36 -3.47
C PHE A 168 14.06 5.99 -2.24
N PHE A 169 13.76 7.25 -2.01
CA PHE A 169 14.10 7.95 -0.77
C PHE A 169 12.88 7.97 0.14
N GLY A 170 13.03 7.35 1.31
CA GLY A 170 11.98 7.25 2.33
C GLY A 170 12.07 8.36 3.38
N LYS A 171 11.23 8.26 4.42
CA LYS A 171 11.24 9.19 5.55
C LYS A 171 12.55 9.08 6.32
N GLY A 172 13.22 10.21 6.59
CA GLY A 172 14.51 10.26 7.30
C GLY A 172 15.69 9.90 6.43
N ASP A 173 15.61 10.18 5.12
CA ASP A 173 16.66 9.96 4.12
C ASP A 173 17.11 8.48 3.98
N LYS A 174 16.27 7.56 4.45
CA LYS A 174 16.53 6.13 4.26
C LYS A 174 16.33 5.77 2.79
N GLU A 175 17.42 5.42 2.14
CA GLU A 175 17.42 4.92 0.78
C GLU A 175 16.90 3.47 0.75
N ARG A 176 16.07 3.16 -0.23
CA ARG A 176 15.64 1.81 -0.56
C ARG A 176 15.95 1.54 -2.02
N ILE A 177 16.77 0.54 -2.24
CA ILE A 177 17.16 0.07 -3.55
C ILE A 177 16.30 -1.16 -3.90
N ILE A 178 15.80 -1.22 -5.12
CA ILE A 178 15.01 -2.34 -5.62
C ILE A 178 15.62 -2.77 -6.95
N PRO A 179 16.11 -4.00 -7.06
CA PRO A 179 16.62 -4.53 -8.31
C PRO A 179 15.47 -4.69 -9.32
N LEU A 180 15.76 -4.40 -10.57
CA LEU A 180 14.89 -4.71 -11.69
C LEU A 180 15.27 -6.10 -12.23
N THR A 181 14.30 -7.01 -12.25
CA THR A 181 14.45 -8.26 -12.99
C THR A 181 14.53 -7.97 -14.49
N TYR A 182 15.05 -8.91 -15.27
CA TYR A 182 15.10 -8.80 -16.74
C TYR A 182 13.74 -8.41 -17.34
N TYR A 183 12.65 -9.03 -16.89
CA TYR A 183 11.30 -8.74 -17.40
C TYR A 183 10.79 -7.38 -16.95
N ALA A 184 11.02 -6.99 -15.70
CA ALA A 184 10.67 -5.65 -15.23
C ALA A 184 11.41 -4.56 -16.01
N ARG A 185 12.70 -4.77 -16.25
CA ARG A 185 13.53 -3.88 -17.07
C ARG A 185 13.00 -3.77 -18.49
N LYS A 186 12.76 -4.92 -19.15
CA LYS A 186 12.25 -4.98 -20.52
C LYS A 186 10.92 -4.25 -20.69
N TRP A 187 9.95 -4.49 -19.79
CA TRP A 187 8.65 -3.83 -19.86
C TRP A 187 8.72 -2.35 -19.52
N LEU A 188 9.59 -1.96 -18.60
CA LEU A 188 9.79 -0.56 -18.22
C LEU A 188 10.43 0.24 -19.37
N ASP A 189 11.45 -0.32 -20.01
CA ASP A 189 12.11 0.29 -21.16
C ASP A 189 11.13 0.43 -22.34
N ASN A 190 10.39 -0.63 -22.68
CA ASN A 190 9.36 -0.61 -23.71
C ASN A 190 8.29 0.45 -23.42
N TYR A 191 7.79 0.52 -22.18
CA TYR A 191 6.80 1.52 -21.81
C TYR A 191 7.34 2.95 -21.95
N ILE A 192 8.54 3.21 -21.44
CA ILE A 192 9.13 4.55 -21.45
C ILE A 192 9.36 5.02 -22.89
N LYS A 193 9.92 4.17 -23.75
CA LYS A 193 10.28 4.52 -25.13
C LYS A 193 9.08 4.65 -26.07
N ASN A 194 8.09 3.78 -25.92
CA ASN A 194 6.99 3.65 -26.89
C ASN A 194 5.69 4.29 -26.41
N SER A 195 5.28 4.06 -25.16
CA SER A 195 3.95 4.47 -24.70
C SER A 195 3.97 5.76 -23.91
N ARG A 196 4.94 5.92 -23.00
CA ARG A 196 5.02 7.10 -22.13
C ARG A 196 5.20 8.40 -22.92
N ILE A 197 6.00 8.38 -23.99
CA ILE A 197 6.21 9.54 -24.85
C ILE A 197 4.87 10.04 -25.42
N ILE A 198 4.05 9.12 -25.93
CA ILE A 198 2.72 9.43 -26.49
C ILE A 198 1.76 9.93 -25.42
N LEU A 199 1.80 9.31 -24.22
CA LEU A 199 0.95 9.75 -23.12
C LEU A 199 1.36 11.14 -22.58
N SER A 200 2.65 11.41 -22.48
CA SER A 200 3.16 12.69 -21.99
C SER A 200 2.85 13.85 -22.90
N SER A 201 2.78 13.64 -24.22
CA SER A 201 2.43 14.69 -25.19
C SER A 201 0.98 15.17 -25.09
N LYS A 202 0.09 14.40 -24.43
CA LYS A 202 -1.32 14.76 -24.23
C LYS A 202 -1.54 15.81 -23.14
N PHE A 203 -0.52 16.14 -22.37
CA PHE A 203 -0.61 17.07 -21.27
C PHE A 203 0.37 18.23 -21.45
N ASN A 204 -0.10 19.47 -21.32
CA ASN A 204 0.70 20.68 -21.59
C ASN A 204 1.77 20.98 -20.53
N LYS A 205 1.90 20.16 -19.49
CA LYS A 205 2.93 20.30 -18.45
C LYS A 205 3.83 19.08 -18.43
N THR A 206 5.14 19.32 -18.39
CA THR A 206 6.12 18.25 -18.21
C THR A 206 5.97 17.61 -16.84
N THR A 207 5.97 16.28 -16.79
CA THR A 207 5.96 15.50 -15.55
C THR A 207 7.10 14.50 -15.55
N ASN A 208 7.74 14.37 -14.39
CA ASN A 208 8.82 13.41 -14.19
C ASN A 208 8.33 12.03 -13.74
N HIS A 209 7.02 11.88 -13.51
CA HIS A 209 6.44 10.59 -13.15
C HIS A 209 6.56 9.59 -14.30
N VAL A 210 6.86 8.34 -13.94
CA VAL A 210 6.98 7.26 -14.93
C VAL A 210 5.61 6.92 -15.49
N PHE A 211 4.67 6.54 -14.62
CA PHE A 211 3.36 6.05 -15.05
C PHE A 211 2.33 7.16 -15.19
N LEU A 212 1.77 7.25 -16.39
CA LEU A 212 0.81 8.28 -16.77
C LEU A 212 -0.57 7.70 -17.10
N SER A 213 -1.59 8.48 -16.81
CA SER A 213 -2.97 8.22 -17.25
C SER A 213 -3.11 8.41 -18.77
N ASN A 214 -4.28 8.05 -19.32
CA ASN A 214 -4.56 8.30 -20.73
C ASN A 214 -4.52 9.81 -21.11
N ASN A 215 -4.65 10.70 -20.13
CA ASN A 215 -4.61 12.15 -20.32
C ASN A 215 -3.22 12.75 -19.99
N GLY A 216 -2.19 11.94 -19.86
CA GLY A 216 -0.82 12.39 -19.55
C GLY A 216 -0.56 12.82 -18.10
N LEU A 217 -1.55 12.72 -17.22
CA LEU A 217 -1.41 13.03 -15.79
C LEU A 217 -0.79 11.85 -15.01
N PRO A 218 -0.09 12.08 -13.90
CA PRO A 218 0.38 11.01 -13.03
C PRO A 218 -0.76 10.08 -12.61
N LEU A 219 -0.50 8.78 -12.50
CA LEU A 219 -1.49 7.80 -12.07
C LEU A 219 -1.82 7.97 -10.58
N THR A 220 -3.08 7.76 -10.24
CA THR A 220 -3.52 7.66 -8.85
C THR A 220 -3.57 6.20 -8.39
N ARG A 221 -3.48 5.98 -7.08
CA ARG A 221 -3.64 4.64 -6.47
C ARG A 221 -4.96 3.97 -6.88
N MET A 222 -6.04 4.76 -6.96
CA MET A 222 -7.34 4.26 -7.39
C MET A 222 -7.36 3.83 -8.86
N SER A 223 -6.59 4.52 -9.73
CA SER A 223 -6.45 4.12 -11.13
C SER A 223 -5.72 2.79 -11.25
N VAL A 224 -4.59 2.61 -10.55
CA VAL A 224 -3.86 1.33 -10.53
C VAL A 224 -4.72 0.22 -9.96
N TRP A 225 -5.46 0.49 -8.87
CA TRP A 225 -6.34 -0.50 -8.26
C TRP A 225 -7.44 -0.97 -9.23
N ARG A 226 -8.07 -0.05 -9.95
CA ARG A 226 -9.08 -0.38 -10.98
C ARG A 226 -8.51 -1.19 -12.13
N GLN A 227 -7.28 -0.89 -12.55
CA GLN A 227 -6.61 -1.64 -13.62
C GLN A 227 -6.28 -3.06 -13.16
N VAL A 228 -5.68 -3.23 -11.99
CA VAL A 228 -5.43 -4.55 -11.42
C VAL A 228 -6.72 -5.35 -11.34
N LYS A 229 -7.79 -4.78 -10.79
CA LYS A 229 -9.08 -5.47 -10.71
C LYS A 229 -9.60 -5.88 -12.09
N LYS A 230 -9.56 -4.99 -13.07
CA LYS A 230 -9.97 -5.27 -14.46
C LYS A 230 -9.25 -6.51 -15.02
N TYR A 231 -7.94 -6.59 -14.85
CA TYR A 231 -7.18 -7.71 -15.42
C TYR A 231 -7.32 -9.00 -14.63
N ILE A 232 -7.53 -8.93 -13.32
CA ILE A 232 -7.91 -10.08 -12.49
C ILE A 232 -9.25 -10.67 -12.95
N ASP A 233 -10.26 -9.79 -13.15
CA ASP A 233 -11.58 -10.22 -13.62
C ASP A 233 -11.51 -10.83 -15.05
N LEU A 234 -10.75 -10.20 -15.97
CA LEU A 234 -10.54 -10.69 -17.33
C LEU A 234 -9.77 -12.02 -17.39
N ALA A 235 -8.85 -12.25 -16.47
CA ALA A 235 -8.10 -13.50 -16.36
C ALA A 235 -8.90 -14.64 -15.71
N GLY A 236 -10.15 -14.40 -15.31
CA GLY A 236 -11.00 -15.38 -14.64
C GLY A 236 -10.57 -15.75 -13.22
N VAL A 237 -9.76 -14.93 -12.57
CA VAL A 237 -9.30 -15.18 -11.20
C VAL A 237 -10.40 -14.82 -10.21
N THR A 238 -10.91 -15.82 -9.48
CA THR A 238 -12.02 -15.67 -8.53
C THR A 238 -11.60 -15.17 -7.15
N LYS A 239 -10.30 -15.16 -6.86
CA LYS A 239 -9.71 -14.68 -5.60
C LYS A 239 -9.86 -13.17 -5.42
N LYS A 240 -9.92 -12.71 -4.17
CA LYS A 240 -9.96 -11.27 -3.84
C LYS A 240 -8.57 -10.64 -3.90
N ILE A 241 -8.11 -10.39 -5.11
CA ILE A 241 -6.78 -9.85 -5.39
C ILE A 241 -6.78 -8.32 -5.38
N SER A 242 -5.70 -7.77 -4.86
CA SER A 242 -5.40 -6.34 -4.83
C SER A 242 -3.94 -6.11 -5.27
N PRO A 243 -3.49 -4.87 -5.52
CA PRO A 243 -2.08 -4.61 -5.81
C PRO A 243 -1.11 -5.14 -4.72
N HIS A 244 -1.55 -5.17 -3.46
CA HIS A 244 -0.75 -5.78 -2.39
C HIS A 244 -0.64 -7.29 -2.50
N SER A 245 -1.62 -7.97 -3.11
CA SER A 245 -1.57 -9.41 -3.31
C SER A 245 -0.46 -9.81 -4.29
N PHE A 246 -0.17 -9.00 -5.33
CA PHE A 246 0.96 -9.23 -6.25
C PHE A 246 2.29 -9.26 -5.51
N ARG A 247 2.53 -8.24 -4.69
CA ARG A 247 3.74 -8.16 -3.86
C ARG A 247 3.83 -9.33 -2.85
N HIS A 248 2.70 -9.73 -2.29
CA HIS A 248 2.65 -10.86 -1.37
C HIS A 248 2.90 -12.19 -2.08
N SER A 249 2.33 -12.37 -3.27
CA SER A 249 2.60 -13.54 -4.13
C SER A 249 4.08 -13.60 -4.49
N PHE A 250 4.69 -12.49 -4.88
CA PHE A 250 6.13 -12.42 -5.15
C PHE A 250 6.96 -12.87 -3.94
N ALA A 251 6.67 -12.32 -2.75
CA ALA A 251 7.37 -12.73 -1.53
C ALA A 251 7.22 -14.23 -1.24
N THR A 252 6.01 -14.76 -1.37
CA THR A 252 5.73 -16.19 -1.15
C THR A 252 6.46 -17.05 -2.16
N HIS A 253 6.42 -16.69 -3.43
CA HIS A 253 7.09 -17.45 -4.49
C HIS A 253 8.61 -17.47 -4.33
N LEU A 254 9.22 -16.37 -3.89
CA LEU A 254 10.66 -16.34 -3.56
C LEU A 254 10.99 -17.29 -2.40
N ILE A 255 10.17 -17.30 -1.35
CA ILE A 255 10.37 -18.19 -0.20
C ILE A 255 10.17 -19.66 -0.61
N ASP A 256 9.13 -19.94 -1.39
CA ASP A 256 8.85 -21.29 -1.93
C ASP A 256 9.98 -21.77 -2.88
N GLY A 257 10.66 -20.84 -3.54
CA GLY A 257 11.86 -21.07 -4.35
C GLY A 257 13.15 -21.29 -3.54
N GLY A 258 13.10 -21.10 -2.22
CA GLY A 258 14.24 -21.32 -1.33
C GLY A 258 14.95 -20.03 -0.86
N ALA A 259 14.40 -18.85 -1.17
CA ALA A 259 14.94 -17.59 -0.68
C ALA A 259 14.83 -17.48 0.84
N ASN A 260 15.86 -16.93 1.47
CA ASN A 260 15.84 -16.66 2.91
C ASN A 260 14.81 -15.57 3.24
N LEU A 261 14.02 -15.78 4.28
CA LEU A 261 13.00 -14.80 4.74
C LEU A 261 13.59 -13.41 5.00
N ILE A 262 14.79 -13.32 5.56
CA ILE A 262 15.47 -12.04 5.86
C ILE A 262 15.78 -11.29 4.54
N GLU A 263 16.24 -12.01 3.55
CA GLU A 263 16.54 -11.47 2.22
C GLU A 263 15.28 -10.95 1.53
N VAL A 264 14.20 -11.72 1.57
CA VAL A 264 12.92 -11.31 1.03
C VAL A 264 12.35 -10.08 1.77
N GLN A 265 12.52 -10.02 3.10
CA GLN A 265 12.10 -8.84 3.87
C GLN A 265 12.91 -7.59 3.51
N ALA A 266 14.23 -7.74 3.32
CA ALA A 266 15.10 -6.66 2.86
C ALA A 266 14.70 -6.17 1.46
N LEU A 267 14.53 -7.07 0.50
CA LEU A 267 14.07 -6.77 -0.87
C LEU A 267 12.75 -6.00 -0.84
N LEU A 268 11.84 -6.39 0.02
CA LEU A 268 10.56 -5.72 0.19
C LEU A 268 10.65 -4.40 0.99
N GLY A 269 11.81 -4.06 1.57
CA GLY A 269 12.02 -2.82 2.33
C GLY A 269 11.19 -2.77 3.61
N HIS A 270 11.31 -3.79 4.46
CA HIS A 270 10.89 -3.72 5.85
C HIS A 270 11.92 -2.91 6.66
N ALA A 271 11.43 -1.95 7.46
CA ALA A 271 12.17 -0.78 7.95
C ALA A 271 13.33 -1.06 8.94
N ASP A 272 13.54 -2.28 9.40
CA ASP A 272 14.47 -2.59 10.50
C ASP A 272 15.83 -3.21 10.09
N ILE A 273 16.05 -3.40 8.79
CA ILE A 273 17.30 -4.02 8.31
C ILE A 273 18.03 -3.03 7.40
N SER A 274 19.32 -2.78 7.68
CA SER A 274 20.16 -1.91 6.85
C SER A 274 20.28 -2.51 5.45
N THR A 275 19.59 -1.88 4.49
CA THR A 275 19.36 -2.42 3.15
C THR A 275 20.63 -2.52 2.30
N THR A 276 21.66 -1.74 2.60
CA THR A 276 22.85 -1.61 1.74
C THR A 276 23.76 -2.84 1.79
N GLU A 277 23.90 -3.50 2.95
CA GLU A 277 24.78 -4.68 3.09
C GLU A 277 24.16 -5.97 2.54
N ILE A 278 22.83 -6.07 2.53
CA ILE A 278 22.12 -7.29 2.11
C ILE A 278 22.08 -7.40 0.57
N TYR A 279 22.12 -6.26 -0.14
CA TYR A 279 22.13 -6.26 -1.62
C TYR A 279 23.43 -6.77 -2.23
N THR A 280 24.52 -6.82 -1.46
CA THR A 280 25.77 -7.42 -1.91
C THR A 280 25.75 -8.95 -1.88
N HIS A 281 24.81 -9.55 -1.14
CA HIS A 281 24.66 -11.01 -1.00
C HIS A 281 23.46 -11.60 -1.74
N LEU A 282 22.37 -10.84 -1.93
CA LEU A 282 21.32 -11.20 -2.88
C LEU A 282 21.80 -10.82 -4.28
N SER A 283 22.53 -11.72 -4.91
CA SER A 283 22.88 -11.49 -6.30
C SER A 283 21.60 -11.32 -7.11
N ARG A 284 21.59 -10.35 -8.01
CA ARG A 284 20.57 -10.19 -9.06
C ARG A 284 20.26 -11.56 -9.69
N GLU A 285 21.29 -12.37 -9.89
CA GLU A 285 21.21 -13.75 -10.38
C GLU A 285 20.30 -14.64 -9.54
N PHE A 286 20.28 -14.49 -8.21
CA PHE A 286 19.39 -15.29 -7.37
C PHE A 286 17.91 -14.90 -7.59
N VAL A 287 17.60 -13.60 -7.58
CA VAL A 287 16.23 -13.12 -7.80
C VAL A 287 15.75 -13.47 -9.23
N GLU A 288 16.64 -13.35 -10.21
CA GLU A 288 16.37 -13.75 -11.60
C GLU A 288 16.21 -15.27 -11.72
N THR A 289 17.07 -16.06 -11.09
CA THR A 289 17.00 -17.51 -11.11
C THR A 289 15.71 -18.01 -10.47
N GLU A 290 15.31 -17.48 -9.33
CA GLU A 290 14.06 -17.86 -8.67
C GLU A 290 12.83 -17.37 -9.45
N TYR A 291 12.92 -16.19 -10.03
CA TYR A 291 11.88 -15.68 -10.94
C TYR A 291 11.76 -16.59 -12.19
N MET A 292 12.88 -16.98 -12.80
CA MET A 292 12.91 -17.85 -13.97
C MET A 292 12.44 -19.27 -13.64
N LYS A 293 12.88 -19.87 -12.53
CA LYS A 293 12.39 -21.17 -12.07
C LYS A 293 10.87 -21.18 -11.89
N ALA A 294 10.34 -20.07 -11.40
CA ALA A 294 8.92 -19.86 -11.21
C ALA A 294 8.14 -19.79 -12.54
N PHE A 295 8.75 -19.21 -13.59
CA PHE A 295 8.12 -19.06 -14.90
C PHE A 295 8.45 -20.19 -15.89
N GLU A 296 9.57 -20.92 -15.70
CA GLU A 296 9.96 -22.01 -16.59
C GLU A 296 9.33 -23.36 -16.22
N LYS A 297 8.99 -23.59 -14.95
CA LYS A 297 8.30 -24.83 -14.52
C LYS A 297 6.93 -25.04 -15.15
N ASP A 298 6.31 -24.00 -15.68
CA ASP A 298 4.98 -24.06 -16.29
C ASP A 298 5.01 -24.03 -17.83
N ARG A 299 6.20 -24.10 -18.46
CA ARG A 299 6.35 -24.18 -19.93
C ARG A 299 6.67 -25.59 -20.43
N ASN A 300 6.86 -26.55 -19.55
CA ASN A 300 6.91 -27.98 -19.81
C ASN A 300 5.67 -28.66 -19.23
#